data_257c7244e06117df74a14a9840914099
#
_entry.id   257c7244e06117df74a14a9840914099
#
_cell.length_a   1.000
_cell.length_b   1.000
_cell.length_c   1.000
_cell.angle_alpha   90.00
_cell.angle_beta   90.00
_cell.angle_gamma   90.00
#
_symmetry.space_group_name_H-M   'P 1'
#
loop_
_entity.id
_entity.type
_entity.pdbx_description
1 polymer ?
#
loop_
_entity_poly.entity_id
_entity_poly.type
_entity_poly.pdbx_seq_one_letter_code
_entity_poly.pdbx_strand_id
1 'polypeptide(L)'
;MIDTNQIIVYGGTGFYGQKVVGKLVQKGQSVKVVTRNSENARKIVGDKVELFQGDVTEKGIIEKSLKNVSAIVICLSAMSNKLIRKMKEIERDAVLEIMEQAKKANISRLVYMSGYEMRKQFLDDLKIPEFGEIKIEIEDKIRQSDFNWTILGDAPAFEMFFAFLNKGRMTVPGGGMNAFPTISPEDVGEITAQIVVRDDLNGKRIKLTGPKAYSFPEVAKLMSDISGKRIKHMTIPLFVVNIVSFLLLPFTPFVRYLYKSLKMLNNFPADLAEGVPEDHKLLRELFDYEPITLEMEINRRIKDNNL
;
A
#
# COMPACT_ATOMS: atom_id res chain seq x y z
N MET A 1 20.61 -18.85 -22.74
CA MET A 1 19.20 -19.17 -22.40
C MET A 1 18.60 -17.87 -21.93
N ILE A 2 17.52 -17.39 -22.56
CA ILE A 2 16.80 -16.20 -22.11
C ILE A 2 16.09 -16.64 -20.82
N ASP A 3 16.45 -16.02 -19.70
CA ASP A 3 15.83 -16.30 -18.40
C ASP A 3 14.36 -15.82 -18.47
N THR A 4 13.44 -16.79 -18.63
CA THR A 4 11.99 -16.53 -18.77
C THR A 4 11.30 -16.38 -17.41
N ASN A 5 12.06 -16.25 -16.31
CA ASN A 5 11.58 -16.24 -14.94
C ASN A 5 11.61 -14.85 -14.30
N GLN A 6 11.37 -13.79 -15.07
CA GLN A 6 11.43 -12.45 -14.54
C GLN A 6 10.11 -12.05 -13.87
N ILE A 7 10.18 -11.43 -12.68
CA ILE A 7 9.04 -10.85 -11.98
C ILE A 7 8.95 -9.36 -12.34
N ILE A 8 7.83 -8.95 -12.91
CA ILE A 8 7.60 -7.52 -13.18
C ILE A 8 6.82 -6.88 -12.02
N VAL A 9 7.29 -5.68 -11.57
CA VAL A 9 6.63 -4.91 -10.53
C VAL A 9 6.15 -3.57 -11.12
N TYR A 10 4.85 -3.46 -11.34
CA TYR A 10 4.21 -2.20 -11.69
C TYR A 10 4.04 -1.34 -10.43
N GLY A 11 4.54 -0.11 -10.47
CA GLY A 11 4.63 0.75 -9.28
C GLY A 11 5.84 0.44 -8.39
N GLY A 12 6.87 -0.26 -8.92
CA GLY A 12 8.06 -0.69 -8.20
C GLY A 12 8.93 0.43 -7.62
N THR A 13 8.74 1.69 -8.03
CA THR A 13 9.40 2.86 -7.43
C THR A 13 8.52 3.57 -6.39
N GLY A 14 7.30 3.09 -6.18
CA GLY A 14 6.35 3.62 -5.19
C GLY A 14 6.71 3.20 -3.76
N PHE A 15 5.91 3.70 -2.80
CA PHE A 15 6.16 3.54 -1.37
C PHE A 15 6.33 2.07 -0.93
N TYR A 16 5.38 1.19 -1.25
CA TYR A 16 5.50 -0.25 -0.98
C TYR A 16 6.30 -0.97 -2.08
N GLY A 17 6.12 -0.57 -3.34
CA GLY A 17 6.75 -1.26 -4.47
C GLY A 17 8.27 -1.32 -4.38
N GLN A 18 8.95 -0.26 -3.90
CA GLN A 18 10.40 -0.28 -3.69
C GLN A 18 10.85 -1.31 -2.63
N LYS A 19 10.00 -1.57 -1.61
CA LYS A 19 10.28 -2.59 -0.60
C LYS A 19 10.13 -3.99 -1.19
N VAL A 20 9.07 -4.20 -1.98
CA VAL A 20 8.86 -5.46 -2.74
C VAL A 20 10.06 -5.73 -3.66
N VAL A 21 10.47 -4.75 -4.48
CA VAL A 21 11.62 -4.87 -5.39
C VAL A 21 12.89 -5.20 -4.62
N GLY A 22 13.17 -4.45 -3.53
CA GLY A 22 14.36 -4.70 -2.71
C GLY A 22 14.41 -6.13 -2.15
N LYS A 23 13.29 -6.63 -1.64
CA LYS A 23 13.20 -7.99 -1.08
C LYS A 23 13.30 -9.07 -2.15
N LEU A 24 12.68 -8.87 -3.31
CA LEU A 24 12.83 -9.79 -4.45
C LEU A 24 14.30 -9.91 -4.89
N VAL A 25 14.99 -8.78 -5.03
CA VAL A 25 16.42 -8.75 -5.39
C VAL A 25 17.29 -9.43 -4.32
N GLN A 26 17.01 -9.19 -3.03
CA GLN A 26 17.71 -9.85 -1.91
C GLN A 26 17.54 -11.38 -1.93
N LYS A 27 16.37 -11.86 -2.38
CA LYS A 27 16.07 -13.29 -2.56
C LYS A 27 16.58 -13.87 -3.89
N GLY A 28 17.36 -13.11 -4.66
CA GLY A 28 17.99 -13.57 -5.91
C GLY A 28 17.02 -13.63 -7.11
N GLN A 29 15.85 -12.99 -7.02
CA GLN A 29 14.89 -12.96 -8.12
C GLN A 29 15.33 -11.97 -9.21
N SER A 30 15.08 -12.31 -10.48
CA SER A 30 15.21 -11.40 -11.60
C SER A 30 13.99 -10.46 -11.62
N VAL A 31 14.23 -9.15 -11.50
CA VAL A 31 13.16 -8.15 -11.33
C VAL A 31 13.20 -7.12 -12.45
N LYS A 32 12.01 -6.84 -13.00
CA LYS A 32 11.75 -5.75 -13.94
C LYS A 32 10.82 -4.72 -13.31
N VAL A 33 11.11 -3.43 -13.50
CA VAL A 33 10.27 -2.32 -13.03
C VAL A 33 9.91 -1.41 -14.19
N VAL A 34 8.62 -1.13 -14.38
CA VAL A 34 8.15 -0.10 -15.31
C VAL A 34 8.22 1.26 -14.61
N THR A 35 8.86 2.22 -15.27
CA THR A 35 9.09 3.56 -14.71
C THR A 35 9.06 4.65 -15.78
N ARG A 36 8.54 5.82 -15.42
CA ARG A 36 8.55 7.02 -16.27
C ARG A 36 9.91 7.70 -16.34
N ASN A 37 10.78 7.45 -15.35
CA ASN A 37 12.10 8.07 -15.25
C ASN A 37 13.10 7.04 -14.73
N SER A 38 13.90 6.47 -15.64
CA SER A 38 14.87 5.42 -15.32
C SER A 38 16.02 5.91 -14.45
N GLU A 39 16.46 7.15 -14.60
CA GLU A 39 17.53 7.71 -13.76
C GLU A 39 17.12 7.82 -12.29
N ASN A 40 15.91 8.35 -12.03
CA ASN A 40 15.39 8.43 -10.67
C ASN A 40 15.06 7.04 -10.11
N ALA A 41 14.50 6.15 -10.94
CA ALA A 41 14.21 4.78 -10.53
C ALA A 41 15.47 4.03 -10.10
N ARG A 42 16.59 4.19 -10.82
CA ARG A 42 17.87 3.57 -10.49
C ARG A 42 18.35 3.94 -9.08
N LYS A 43 18.17 5.19 -8.67
CA LYS A 43 18.53 5.67 -7.32
C LYS A 43 17.67 5.01 -6.23
N ILE A 44 16.43 4.58 -6.57
CA ILE A 44 15.47 3.99 -5.62
C ILE A 44 15.65 2.47 -5.52
N VAL A 45 15.75 1.77 -6.67
CA VAL A 45 15.72 0.30 -6.71
C VAL A 45 17.08 -0.36 -6.97
N GLY A 46 18.14 0.44 -7.22
CA GLY A 46 19.51 -0.06 -7.43
C GLY A 46 19.76 -0.64 -8.82
N ASP A 47 21.00 -1.12 -9.03
CA ASP A 47 21.51 -1.51 -10.37
C ASP A 47 21.13 -2.94 -10.80
N LYS A 48 20.71 -3.78 -9.87
CA LYS A 48 20.36 -5.19 -10.13
C LYS A 48 18.96 -5.38 -10.74
N VAL A 49 18.23 -4.29 -11.00
CA VAL A 49 16.86 -4.30 -11.50
C VAL A 49 16.83 -3.87 -12.97
N GLU A 50 16.14 -4.63 -13.82
CA GLU A 50 15.85 -4.19 -15.18
C GLU A 50 14.81 -3.06 -15.14
N LEU A 51 15.13 -1.93 -15.75
CA LEU A 51 14.22 -0.79 -15.86
C LEU A 51 13.63 -0.73 -17.28
N PHE A 52 12.31 -0.80 -17.36
CA PHE A 52 11.55 -0.58 -18.58
C PHE A 52 10.96 0.84 -18.54
N GLN A 53 11.47 1.72 -19.39
CA GLN A 53 11.00 3.11 -19.40
C GLN A 53 9.68 3.26 -20.16
N GLY A 54 8.66 3.82 -19.51
CA GLY A 54 7.34 4.11 -20.06
C GLY A 54 6.33 4.47 -18.98
N ASP A 55 5.23 5.08 -19.40
CA ASP A 55 4.07 5.32 -18.53
C ASP A 55 3.03 4.22 -18.76
N VAL A 56 2.52 3.61 -17.69
CA VAL A 56 1.50 2.55 -17.76
C VAL A 56 0.17 3.02 -18.39
N THR A 57 -0.02 4.34 -18.51
CA THR A 57 -1.18 4.93 -19.17
C THR A 57 -0.98 5.12 -20.70
N GLU A 58 0.22 4.85 -21.20
CA GLU A 58 0.54 4.97 -22.62
C GLU A 58 0.31 3.64 -23.35
N LYS A 59 -0.30 3.72 -24.53
CA LYS A 59 -0.63 2.55 -25.36
C LYS A 59 0.62 1.73 -25.73
N GLY A 60 0.55 0.42 -25.53
CA GLY A 60 1.59 -0.54 -25.91
C GLY A 60 2.77 -0.62 -24.94
N ILE A 61 2.85 0.23 -23.90
CA ILE A 61 3.90 0.14 -22.87
C ILE A 61 3.74 -1.15 -22.07
N ILE A 62 2.54 -1.46 -21.63
CA ILE A 62 2.26 -2.67 -20.84
C ILE A 62 2.60 -3.91 -21.66
N GLU A 63 2.08 -4.04 -22.90
CA GLU A 63 2.37 -5.16 -23.78
C GLU A 63 3.88 -5.41 -23.95
N LYS A 64 4.63 -4.37 -24.29
CA LYS A 64 6.08 -4.47 -24.50
C LYS A 64 6.84 -4.82 -23.23
N SER A 65 6.37 -4.36 -22.05
CA SER A 65 7.03 -4.61 -20.77
C SER A 65 6.92 -6.06 -20.30
N LEU A 66 5.90 -6.80 -20.77
CA LEU A 66 5.65 -8.20 -20.37
C LEU A 66 6.56 -9.24 -21.06
N LYS A 67 7.44 -8.82 -21.95
CA LYS A 67 8.37 -9.75 -22.59
C LYS A 67 9.31 -10.40 -21.54
N ASN A 68 9.41 -11.74 -21.58
CA ASN A 68 10.23 -12.57 -20.67
C ASN A 68 9.78 -12.53 -19.18
N VAL A 69 8.52 -12.20 -18.93
CA VAL A 69 7.92 -12.15 -17.59
C VAL A 69 7.17 -13.43 -17.28
N SER A 70 7.32 -13.95 -16.06
CA SER A 70 6.61 -15.13 -15.55
C SER A 70 5.58 -14.78 -14.45
N ALA A 71 5.78 -13.68 -13.73
CA ALA A 71 4.88 -13.26 -12.66
C ALA A 71 4.76 -11.74 -12.59
N ILE A 72 3.61 -11.27 -12.14
CA ILE A 72 3.26 -9.84 -12.06
C ILE A 72 2.93 -9.47 -10.63
N VAL A 73 3.52 -8.37 -10.15
CA VAL A 73 3.13 -7.69 -8.91
C VAL A 73 2.62 -6.29 -9.26
N ILE A 74 1.42 -5.96 -8.81
CA ILE A 74 0.79 -4.66 -9.06
C ILE A 74 0.71 -3.87 -7.76
N CYS A 75 1.55 -2.83 -7.66
CA CYS A 75 1.63 -1.87 -6.55
C CYS A 75 1.29 -0.44 -7.02
N LEU A 76 0.44 -0.31 -8.05
CA LEU A 76 0.09 1.00 -8.61
C LEU A 76 -0.74 1.82 -7.63
N SER A 77 -0.33 3.07 -7.42
CA SER A 77 -1.06 4.03 -6.61
C SER A 77 -0.90 5.44 -7.16
N ALA A 78 -2.01 6.16 -7.22
CA ALA A 78 -2.10 7.57 -7.63
C ALA A 78 -2.28 8.53 -6.46
N MET A 79 -2.01 8.10 -5.22
CA MET A 79 -2.20 8.86 -3.98
C MET A 79 -1.15 9.97 -3.81
N SER A 80 -1.14 10.94 -4.70
CA SER A 80 -0.30 12.14 -4.62
C SER A 80 -0.95 13.32 -5.33
N ASN A 81 -0.57 14.55 -4.96
CA ASN A 81 -1.06 15.76 -5.64
C ASN A 81 -0.88 15.74 -7.16
N LYS A 82 0.18 15.12 -7.65
CA LYS A 82 0.50 15.06 -9.08
C LYS A 82 -0.34 14.02 -9.84
N LEU A 83 -0.72 12.93 -9.18
CA LEU A 83 -1.31 11.76 -9.83
C LEU A 83 -2.80 11.58 -9.51
N ILE A 84 -3.33 12.21 -8.46
CA ILE A 84 -4.70 11.99 -7.99
C ILE A 84 -5.77 12.21 -9.09
N ARG A 85 -5.53 13.14 -10.01
CA ARG A 85 -6.43 13.39 -11.16
C ARG A 85 -6.44 12.25 -12.19
N LYS A 86 -5.39 11.41 -12.18
CA LYS A 86 -5.23 10.23 -13.04
C LYS A 86 -5.49 8.94 -12.29
N MET A 87 -6.14 8.99 -11.12
CA MET A 87 -6.36 7.79 -10.30
C MET A 87 -7.06 6.68 -11.09
N LYS A 88 -8.13 7.00 -11.80
CA LYS A 88 -8.87 6.02 -12.61
C LYS A 88 -8.00 5.42 -13.72
N GLU A 89 -7.24 6.27 -14.43
CA GLU A 89 -6.33 5.81 -15.49
C GLU A 89 -5.23 4.87 -14.95
N ILE A 90 -4.68 5.19 -13.77
CA ILE A 90 -3.53 4.45 -13.21
C ILE A 90 -3.97 3.22 -12.39
N GLU A 91 -4.95 3.37 -11.50
CA GLU A 91 -5.31 2.31 -10.55
C GLU A 91 -6.42 1.38 -11.07
N ARG A 92 -7.14 1.77 -12.13
CA ARG A 92 -8.19 0.98 -12.78
C ARG A 92 -7.80 0.56 -14.19
N ASP A 93 -7.72 1.53 -15.11
CA ASP A 93 -7.61 1.24 -16.54
C ASP A 93 -6.28 0.56 -16.87
N ALA A 94 -5.14 1.02 -16.28
CA ALA A 94 -3.86 0.36 -16.47
C ALA A 94 -3.83 -1.04 -15.84
N VAL A 95 -4.50 -1.27 -14.70
CA VAL A 95 -4.57 -2.61 -14.09
C VAL A 95 -5.38 -3.57 -14.97
N LEU A 96 -6.49 -3.14 -15.52
CA LEU A 96 -7.27 -3.94 -16.47
C LEU A 96 -6.48 -4.26 -17.74
N GLU A 97 -5.73 -3.29 -18.28
CA GLU A 97 -4.84 -3.50 -19.42
C GLU A 97 -3.71 -4.48 -19.08
N ILE A 98 -3.10 -4.40 -17.89
CA ILE A 98 -2.11 -5.37 -17.42
C ILE A 98 -2.70 -6.78 -17.44
N MET A 99 -3.90 -6.97 -16.90
CA MET A 99 -4.58 -8.27 -16.89
C MET A 99 -4.84 -8.79 -18.32
N GLU A 100 -5.31 -7.92 -19.22
CA GLU A 100 -5.58 -8.30 -20.60
C GLU A 100 -4.30 -8.72 -21.34
N GLN A 101 -3.25 -7.92 -21.25
CA GLN A 101 -1.98 -8.19 -21.94
C GLN A 101 -1.23 -9.38 -21.30
N ALA A 102 -1.33 -9.58 -19.99
CA ALA A 102 -0.79 -10.75 -19.30
C ALA A 102 -1.44 -12.05 -19.80
N LYS A 103 -2.76 -12.04 -19.99
CA LYS A 103 -3.49 -13.20 -20.56
C LYS A 103 -3.00 -13.52 -21.99
N LYS A 104 -2.79 -12.50 -22.82
CA LYS A 104 -2.24 -12.68 -24.19
C LYS A 104 -0.81 -13.21 -24.17
N ALA A 105 -0.02 -12.82 -23.17
CA ALA A 105 1.35 -13.27 -23.00
C ALA A 105 1.47 -14.63 -22.26
N ASN A 106 0.35 -15.28 -21.94
CA ASN A 106 0.27 -16.52 -21.15
C ASN A 106 0.96 -16.45 -19.77
N ILE A 107 0.92 -15.28 -19.14
CA ILE A 107 1.41 -15.08 -17.77
C ILE A 107 0.24 -15.36 -16.84
N SER A 108 0.36 -16.38 -15.98
CA SER A 108 -0.72 -16.80 -15.09
C SER A 108 -0.62 -16.23 -13.67
N ARG A 109 0.60 -15.96 -13.17
CA ARG A 109 0.81 -15.53 -11.78
C ARG A 109 0.61 -14.03 -11.61
N LEU A 110 -0.35 -13.63 -10.75
CA LEU A 110 -0.69 -12.23 -10.48
C LEU A 110 -0.83 -11.96 -8.98
N VAL A 111 -0.08 -11.00 -8.47
CA VAL A 111 -0.20 -10.48 -7.10
C VAL A 111 -0.67 -9.03 -7.16
N TYR A 112 -1.78 -8.72 -6.50
CA TYR A 112 -2.38 -7.40 -6.50
C TYR A 112 -2.43 -6.79 -5.10
N MET A 113 -1.91 -5.58 -4.95
CA MET A 113 -1.89 -4.82 -3.70
C MET A 113 -3.14 -3.95 -3.59
N SER A 114 -4.00 -4.30 -2.64
CA SER A 114 -5.27 -3.63 -2.34
C SER A 114 -5.25 -2.98 -0.96
N GLY A 115 -6.39 -2.55 -0.44
CA GLY A 115 -6.50 -2.07 0.95
C GLY A 115 -6.85 -3.20 1.93
N TYR A 116 -6.56 -3.00 3.21
CA TYR A 116 -6.77 -3.98 4.27
C TYR A 116 -8.21 -4.53 4.29
N GLU A 117 -9.18 -3.62 4.27
CA GLU A 117 -10.58 -3.96 4.20
C GLU A 117 -11.35 -2.93 3.37
N MET A 118 -12.03 -3.37 2.33
CA MET A 118 -12.81 -2.53 1.42
C MET A 118 -14.26 -3.02 1.37
N ARG A 119 -15.00 -2.80 2.48
CA ARG A 119 -16.43 -3.16 2.58
C ARG A 119 -17.29 -2.07 1.94
N LYS A 120 -17.98 -2.39 0.85
CA LYS A 120 -18.87 -1.45 0.17
C LYS A 120 -19.90 -0.83 1.12
N GLN A 121 -20.58 -1.65 1.93
CA GLN A 121 -21.57 -1.17 2.90
C GLN A 121 -20.99 -0.14 3.88
N PHE A 122 -19.79 -0.38 4.41
CA PHE A 122 -19.12 0.55 5.33
C PHE A 122 -18.81 1.90 4.66
N LEU A 123 -18.35 1.87 3.41
CA LEU A 123 -18.06 3.10 2.64
C LEU A 123 -19.32 3.85 2.27
N ASP A 124 -20.42 3.15 1.97
CA ASP A 124 -21.74 3.72 1.71
C ASP A 124 -22.31 4.40 2.97
N ASP A 125 -22.23 3.75 4.11
CA ASP A 125 -22.67 4.29 5.42
C ASP A 125 -21.90 5.59 5.78
N LEU A 126 -20.62 5.63 5.44
CA LEU A 126 -19.80 6.82 5.59
C LEU A 126 -20.03 7.88 4.49
N LYS A 127 -20.86 7.61 3.48
CA LYS A 127 -21.07 8.49 2.32
C LYS A 127 -19.76 8.86 1.59
N ILE A 128 -18.90 7.85 1.41
CA ILE A 128 -17.64 7.94 0.64
C ILE A 128 -17.44 6.70 -0.26
N PRO A 129 -18.49 6.20 -0.96
CA PRO A 129 -18.39 4.94 -1.72
C PRO A 129 -17.25 4.97 -2.75
N GLU A 130 -17.01 6.11 -3.36
CA GLU A 130 -15.97 6.30 -4.38
C GLU A 130 -14.54 6.13 -3.83
N PHE A 131 -14.35 6.16 -2.52
CA PHE A 131 -13.02 5.98 -1.90
C PHE A 131 -12.47 4.58 -2.15
N GLY A 132 -13.33 3.55 -2.12
CA GLY A 132 -12.94 2.15 -2.35
C GLY A 132 -13.38 1.57 -3.68
N GLU A 133 -14.15 2.32 -4.50
CA GLU A 133 -14.80 1.83 -5.71
C GLU A 133 -13.83 1.11 -6.67
N ILE A 134 -12.71 1.75 -6.98
CA ILE A 134 -11.71 1.18 -7.89
C ILE A 134 -11.11 -0.12 -7.33
N LYS A 135 -10.76 -0.14 -6.05
CA LYS A 135 -10.16 -1.33 -5.41
C LYS A 135 -11.14 -2.50 -5.39
N ILE A 136 -12.41 -2.24 -5.06
CA ILE A 136 -13.48 -3.25 -5.06
C ILE A 136 -13.69 -3.79 -6.48
N GLU A 137 -13.80 -2.91 -7.50
CA GLU A 137 -13.96 -3.31 -8.90
C GLU A 137 -12.81 -4.21 -9.37
N ILE A 138 -11.56 -3.82 -9.09
CA ILE A 138 -10.39 -4.59 -9.51
C ILE A 138 -10.30 -5.94 -8.78
N GLU A 139 -10.55 -5.98 -7.47
CA GLU A 139 -10.59 -7.25 -6.73
C GLU A 139 -11.63 -8.20 -7.33
N ASP A 140 -12.83 -7.71 -7.68
CA ASP A 140 -13.87 -8.53 -8.29
C ASP A 140 -13.46 -9.05 -9.69
N LYS A 141 -12.80 -8.21 -10.50
CA LYS A 141 -12.27 -8.65 -11.81
C LYS A 141 -11.18 -9.70 -11.67
N ILE A 142 -10.28 -9.55 -10.68
CA ILE A 142 -9.23 -10.53 -10.40
C ILE A 142 -9.84 -11.86 -9.95
N ARG A 143 -10.82 -11.84 -9.02
CA ARG A 143 -11.50 -13.06 -8.54
C ARG A 143 -12.24 -13.82 -9.64
N GLN A 144 -12.75 -13.11 -10.64
CA GLN A 144 -13.46 -13.69 -11.79
C GLN A 144 -12.54 -14.15 -12.92
N SER A 145 -11.22 -13.91 -12.77
CA SER A 145 -10.24 -14.25 -13.81
C SER A 145 -9.66 -15.67 -13.63
N ASP A 146 -9.01 -16.17 -14.68
CA ASP A 146 -8.30 -17.44 -14.69
C ASP A 146 -6.85 -17.34 -14.17
N PHE A 147 -6.45 -16.19 -13.59
CA PHE A 147 -5.11 -16.03 -13.03
C PHE A 147 -4.91 -16.87 -11.77
N ASN A 148 -3.68 -17.31 -11.56
CA ASN A 148 -3.18 -17.77 -10.27
C ASN A 148 -2.95 -16.52 -9.40
N TRP A 149 -4.02 -15.95 -8.86
CA TRP A 149 -3.98 -14.67 -8.20
C TRP A 149 -3.81 -14.76 -6.68
N THR A 150 -3.15 -13.77 -6.11
CA THR A 150 -3.22 -13.47 -4.68
C THR A 150 -3.49 -11.97 -4.51
N ILE A 151 -4.50 -11.62 -3.71
CA ILE A 151 -4.82 -10.24 -3.36
C ILE A 151 -4.27 -9.96 -1.97
N LEU A 152 -3.53 -8.86 -1.84
CA LEU A 152 -2.96 -8.39 -0.58
C LEU A 152 -3.81 -7.23 -0.06
N GLY A 153 -4.37 -7.39 1.13
CA GLY A 153 -5.11 -6.36 1.82
C GLY A 153 -4.18 -5.60 2.76
N ASP A 154 -3.52 -4.56 2.28
CA ASP A 154 -2.51 -3.86 3.06
C ASP A 154 -3.12 -2.95 4.11
N ALA A 155 -2.71 -3.12 5.37
CA ALA A 155 -2.95 -2.13 6.40
C ALA A 155 -2.15 -0.84 6.13
N PRO A 156 -2.62 0.32 6.62
CA PRO A 156 -1.84 1.55 6.57
C PRO A 156 -0.45 1.39 7.18
N ALA A 157 0.54 2.03 6.56
CA ALA A 157 1.90 1.99 7.07
C ALA A 157 2.09 2.79 8.36
N PHE A 158 3.05 2.40 9.20
CA PHE A 158 3.43 3.13 10.42
C PHE A 158 3.76 4.60 10.16
N GLU A 159 4.28 4.92 8.98
CA GLU A 159 4.61 6.28 8.53
C GLU A 159 3.45 7.25 8.66
N MET A 160 2.22 6.75 8.60
CA MET A 160 1.02 7.58 8.76
C MET A 160 0.98 8.28 10.12
N PHE A 161 1.39 7.62 11.19
CA PHE A 161 1.45 8.25 12.52
C PHE A 161 2.45 9.40 12.57
N PHE A 162 3.60 9.21 11.95
CA PHE A 162 4.66 10.22 11.92
C PHE A 162 4.32 11.42 11.02
N ALA A 163 3.49 11.20 10.00
CA ALA A 163 3.04 12.28 9.11
C ALA A 163 2.22 13.37 9.84
N PHE A 164 1.59 13.03 10.97
CA PHE A 164 0.84 13.98 11.80
C PHE A 164 1.65 14.53 12.98
N LEU A 165 2.92 14.11 13.13
CA LEU A 165 3.81 14.58 14.19
C LEU A 165 4.62 15.79 13.72
N ASN A 166 4.54 16.87 14.47
CA ASN A 166 5.36 18.07 14.22
C ASN A 166 5.71 18.72 15.56
N LYS A 167 7.02 18.91 15.84
CA LYS A 167 7.56 19.58 17.04
C LYS A 167 6.89 19.13 18.36
N GLY A 168 6.80 17.81 18.55
CA GLY A 168 6.22 17.20 19.75
C GLY A 168 4.69 17.31 19.85
N ARG A 169 4.01 17.63 18.74
CA ARG A 169 2.53 17.64 18.65
C ARG A 169 2.07 16.72 17.56
N MET A 170 1.23 15.75 17.88
CA MET A 170 0.54 14.89 16.93
C MET A 170 -0.86 15.47 16.70
N THR A 171 -1.00 16.23 15.61
CA THR A 171 -2.25 16.97 15.30
C THR A 171 -3.05 16.18 14.26
N VAL A 172 -4.15 15.57 14.69
CA VAL A 172 -4.91 14.62 13.88
C VAL A 172 -6.33 15.15 13.59
N PRO A 173 -6.71 15.29 12.32
CA PRO A 173 -8.09 15.61 11.96
C PRO A 173 -9.05 14.48 12.37
N GLY A 174 -10.09 14.82 13.13
CA GLY A 174 -11.03 13.89 13.75
C GLY A 174 -10.49 13.22 15.02
N GLY A 175 -9.23 13.43 15.36
CA GLY A 175 -8.57 12.88 16.54
C GLY A 175 -8.02 11.46 16.36
N GLY A 176 -8.53 10.65 15.41
CA GLY A 176 -8.07 9.28 15.22
C GLY A 176 -8.21 8.40 16.46
N MET A 177 -9.37 8.48 17.13
CA MET A 177 -9.63 7.82 18.41
C MET A 177 -9.84 6.31 18.27
N ASN A 178 -10.30 5.85 17.10
CA ASN A 178 -10.48 4.43 16.83
C ASN A 178 -9.13 3.80 16.50
N ALA A 179 -8.89 2.62 17.05
CA ALA A 179 -7.75 1.81 16.66
C ALA A 179 -7.97 1.21 15.26
N PHE A 180 -6.90 1.10 14.49
CA PHE A 180 -6.90 0.48 13.17
C PHE A 180 -5.59 -0.29 12.95
N PRO A 181 -5.60 -1.32 12.07
CA PRO A 181 -4.43 -2.10 11.75
C PRO A 181 -3.35 -1.23 11.11
N THR A 182 -2.10 -1.53 11.40
CA THR A 182 -0.95 -0.91 10.75
C THR A 182 0.17 -1.91 10.55
N ILE A 183 1.05 -1.67 9.59
CA ILE A 183 2.14 -2.58 9.25
C ILE A 183 3.41 -1.81 8.86
N SER A 184 4.57 -2.46 9.03
CA SER A 184 5.83 -1.98 8.46
C SER A 184 5.84 -2.15 6.94
N PRO A 185 6.26 -1.15 6.16
CA PRO A 185 6.48 -1.32 4.72
C PRO A 185 7.51 -2.39 4.37
N GLU A 186 8.49 -2.62 5.24
CA GLU A 186 9.49 -3.68 5.05
C GLU A 186 8.83 -5.06 5.13
N ASP A 187 7.89 -5.26 6.06
CA ASP A 187 7.15 -6.52 6.19
C ASP A 187 6.23 -6.76 4.99
N VAL A 188 5.57 -5.70 4.49
CA VAL A 188 4.81 -5.78 3.23
C VAL A 188 5.70 -6.26 2.08
N GLY A 189 6.91 -5.69 1.97
CA GLY A 189 7.89 -6.09 0.97
C GLY A 189 8.31 -7.55 1.10
N GLU A 190 8.64 -7.99 2.33
CA GLU A 190 9.09 -9.35 2.64
C GLU A 190 8.01 -10.38 2.33
N ILE A 191 6.79 -10.16 2.83
CA ILE A 191 5.66 -11.07 2.62
C ILE A 191 5.29 -11.13 1.13
N THR A 192 5.23 -9.99 0.43
CA THR A 192 4.92 -9.96 -1.01
C THR A 192 5.96 -10.72 -1.83
N ALA A 193 7.26 -10.60 -1.48
CA ALA A 193 8.33 -11.32 -2.17
C ALA A 193 8.25 -12.84 -1.96
N GLN A 194 7.74 -13.30 -0.80
CA GLN A 194 7.48 -14.73 -0.59
C GLN A 194 6.24 -15.19 -1.35
N ILE A 195 5.19 -14.38 -1.41
CA ILE A 195 3.91 -14.72 -2.06
C ILE A 195 4.07 -14.93 -3.56
N VAL A 196 4.80 -14.06 -4.26
CA VAL A 196 4.82 -14.06 -5.73
C VAL A 196 5.40 -15.34 -6.32
N VAL A 197 6.25 -16.04 -5.58
CA VAL A 197 6.90 -17.30 -5.99
C VAL A 197 6.19 -18.56 -5.46
N ARG A 198 5.03 -18.42 -4.80
CA ARG A 198 4.28 -19.53 -4.19
C ARG A 198 2.97 -19.78 -4.93
N ASP A 199 2.68 -21.07 -5.17
CA ASP A 199 1.45 -21.51 -5.84
C ASP A 199 0.35 -21.91 -4.85
N ASP A 200 0.68 -22.28 -3.61
CA ASP A 200 -0.28 -22.69 -2.57
C ASP A 200 -1.14 -21.52 -2.04
N LEU A 201 -0.82 -20.29 -2.42
CA LEU A 201 -1.57 -19.08 -2.08
C LEU A 201 -2.46 -18.57 -3.23
N ASN A 202 -2.62 -19.35 -4.29
CA ASN A 202 -3.51 -19.02 -5.39
C ASN A 202 -4.98 -18.95 -4.95
N GLY A 203 -5.71 -17.96 -5.47
CA GLY A 203 -7.11 -17.72 -5.14
C GLY A 203 -7.34 -17.19 -3.73
N LYS A 204 -6.30 -16.67 -3.06
CA LYS A 204 -6.39 -16.18 -1.68
C LYS A 204 -6.29 -14.66 -1.59
N ARG A 205 -7.10 -14.11 -0.68
CA ARG A 205 -6.97 -12.73 -0.21
C ARG A 205 -6.35 -12.76 1.19
N ILE A 206 -5.21 -12.12 1.35
CA ILE A 206 -4.41 -12.14 2.60
C ILE A 206 -4.34 -10.72 3.14
N LYS A 207 -4.76 -10.55 4.39
CA LYS A 207 -4.64 -9.26 5.09
C LYS A 207 -3.24 -9.10 5.66
N LEU A 208 -2.57 -8.02 5.29
CA LEU A 208 -1.24 -7.69 5.78
C LEU A 208 -1.36 -6.69 6.91
N THR A 209 -0.97 -7.09 8.11
CA THR A 209 -1.03 -6.27 9.31
C THR A 209 0.09 -6.60 10.29
N GLY A 210 0.46 -5.62 11.13
CA GLY A 210 1.29 -5.85 12.30
C GLY A 210 0.51 -6.54 13.43
N PRO A 211 1.15 -6.78 14.57
CA PRO A 211 0.60 -7.61 15.66
C PRO A 211 -0.56 -6.95 16.40
N LYS A 212 -0.74 -5.63 16.26
CA LYS A 212 -1.71 -4.86 17.04
C LYS A 212 -2.29 -3.71 16.22
N ALA A 213 -3.56 -3.40 16.45
CA ALA A 213 -4.18 -2.15 16.01
C ALA A 213 -3.85 -1.01 16.99
N TYR A 214 -3.70 0.21 16.48
CA TYR A 214 -3.38 1.39 17.27
C TYR A 214 -4.30 2.56 16.92
N SER A 215 -4.64 3.36 17.93
CA SER A 215 -5.21 4.69 17.76
C SER A 215 -4.11 5.76 17.81
N PHE A 216 -4.36 6.95 17.28
CA PHE A 216 -3.38 8.04 17.34
C PHE A 216 -3.05 8.50 18.78
N PRO A 217 -4.01 8.59 19.74
CA PRO A 217 -3.67 8.87 21.14
C PRO A 217 -2.75 7.83 21.77
N GLU A 218 -2.99 6.53 21.51
CA GLU A 218 -2.10 5.46 22.00
C GLU A 218 -0.70 5.61 21.45
N VAL A 219 -0.56 5.91 20.15
CA VAL A 219 0.75 6.09 19.51
C VAL A 219 1.46 7.34 20.04
N ALA A 220 0.74 8.46 20.27
CA ALA A 220 1.32 9.65 20.88
C ALA A 220 1.87 9.37 22.30
N LYS A 221 1.13 8.56 23.08
CA LYS A 221 1.59 8.09 24.40
C LYS A 221 2.81 7.18 24.27
N LEU A 222 2.76 6.19 23.39
CA LEU A 222 3.87 5.25 23.14
C LEU A 222 5.15 5.98 22.72
N MET A 223 5.04 6.95 21.80
CA MET A 223 6.16 7.80 21.40
C MET A 223 6.71 8.61 22.57
N SER A 224 5.84 9.10 23.47
CA SER A 224 6.28 9.84 24.68
C SER A 224 7.03 8.94 25.63
N ASP A 225 6.50 7.74 25.88
CA ASP A 225 7.08 6.77 26.82
C ASP A 225 8.47 6.30 26.35
N ILE A 226 8.61 6.03 25.03
CA ILE A 226 9.89 5.55 24.46
C ILE A 226 10.92 6.68 24.32
N SER A 227 10.49 7.87 23.87
CA SER A 227 11.43 8.97 23.60
C SER A 227 11.83 9.77 24.84
N GLY A 228 11.09 9.63 25.95
CA GLY A 228 11.23 10.49 27.12
C GLY A 228 10.78 11.95 26.90
N LYS A 229 10.26 12.28 25.71
CA LYS A 229 9.75 13.61 25.35
C LYS A 229 8.23 13.60 25.33
N ARG A 230 7.61 14.64 25.86
CA ARG A 230 6.14 14.77 25.83
C ARG A 230 5.63 15.00 24.41
N ILE A 231 4.94 14.01 23.83
CA ILE A 231 4.20 14.13 22.56
C ILE A 231 2.73 14.42 22.89
N LYS A 232 2.25 15.61 22.51
CA LYS A 232 0.88 16.03 22.80
C LYS A 232 -0.03 15.67 21.63
N HIS A 233 -1.02 14.78 21.87
CA HIS A 233 -2.10 14.54 20.92
C HIS A 233 -3.06 15.73 20.88
N MET A 234 -3.44 16.15 19.66
CA MET A 234 -4.36 17.28 19.41
C MET A 234 -5.33 16.89 18.27
N THR A 235 -6.56 17.35 18.41
CA THR A 235 -7.63 17.10 17.44
C THR A 235 -7.99 18.38 16.68
N ILE A 236 -8.16 18.24 15.35
CA ILE A 236 -8.85 19.23 14.51
C ILE A 236 -10.20 18.65 14.14
N PRO A 237 -11.33 19.35 14.37
CA PRO A 237 -12.64 18.82 13.98
C PRO A 237 -12.73 18.48 12.50
N LEU A 238 -13.23 17.28 12.16
CA LEU A 238 -13.31 16.81 10.76
C LEU A 238 -14.14 17.73 9.87
N PHE A 239 -15.17 18.42 10.41
CA PHE A 239 -15.96 19.33 9.61
C PHE A 239 -15.13 20.51 9.05
N VAL A 240 -14.12 20.99 9.80
CA VAL A 240 -13.20 22.03 9.34
C VAL A 240 -12.39 21.53 8.13
N VAL A 241 -11.86 20.30 8.25
CA VAL A 241 -11.11 19.67 7.14
C VAL A 241 -12.02 19.44 5.94
N ASN A 242 -13.29 19.08 6.16
CA ASN A 242 -14.28 18.92 5.09
C ASN A 242 -14.48 20.23 4.32
N ILE A 243 -14.71 21.35 5.02
CA ILE A 243 -14.89 22.67 4.42
C ILE A 243 -13.62 23.05 3.61
N VAL A 244 -12.43 22.93 4.23
CA VAL A 244 -11.16 23.25 3.57
C VAL A 244 -10.96 22.37 2.33
N SER A 245 -11.26 21.06 2.42
CA SER A 245 -11.14 20.15 1.30
C SER A 245 -12.06 20.48 0.12
N PHE A 246 -13.23 21.06 0.41
CA PHE A 246 -14.18 21.52 -0.61
C PHE A 246 -13.68 22.79 -1.30
N LEU A 247 -13.20 23.76 -0.53
CA LEU A 247 -12.65 25.01 -1.05
C LEU A 247 -11.39 24.80 -1.90
N LEU A 248 -10.55 23.82 -1.52
CA LEU A 248 -9.33 23.50 -2.24
C LEU A 248 -9.51 22.52 -3.40
N LEU A 249 -10.69 21.91 -3.56
CA LEU A 249 -10.95 20.89 -4.58
C LEU A 249 -10.54 21.29 -6.01
N PRO A 250 -10.78 22.52 -6.50
CA PRO A 250 -10.37 22.91 -7.84
C PRO A 250 -8.85 22.92 -8.02
N PHE A 251 -8.11 23.22 -6.96
CA PHE A 251 -6.65 23.38 -6.99
C PHE A 251 -5.93 22.06 -6.67
N THR A 252 -6.38 21.37 -5.62
CA THR A 252 -5.76 20.11 -5.15
C THR A 252 -6.80 19.08 -4.70
N PRO A 253 -7.28 18.22 -5.62
CA PRO A 253 -8.22 17.13 -5.27
C PRO A 253 -7.67 16.16 -4.21
N PHE A 254 -6.35 16.12 -4.01
CA PHE A 254 -5.71 15.29 -3.01
C PHE A 254 -6.18 15.60 -1.58
N VAL A 255 -6.48 16.86 -1.25
CA VAL A 255 -7.01 17.21 0.08
C VAL A 255 -8.39 16.60 0.31
N ARG A 256 -9.22 16.51 -0.74
CA ARG A 256 -10.51 15.80 -0.67
C ARG A 256 -10.34 14.30 -0.46
N TYR A 257 -9.39 13.70 -1.15
CA TYR A 257 -9.04 12.30 -0.94
C TYR A 257 -8.55 12.06 0.49
N LEU A 258 -7.65 12.91 1.00
CA LEU A 258 -7.14 12.83 2.37
C LEU A 258 -8.28 12.95 3.41
N TYR A 259 -9.23 13.86 3.21
CA TYR A 259 -10.42 13.96 4.07
C TYR A 259 -11.19 12.63 4.12
N LYS A 260 -11.44 11.99 2.97
CA LYS A 260 -12.14 10.69 2.91
C LYS A 260 -11.37 9.59 3.62
N SER A 261 -10.05 9.52 3.43
CA SER A 261 -9.17 8.59 4.14
C SER A 261 -9.26 8.79 5.66
N LEU A 262 -9.18 10.03 6.13
CA LEU A 262 -9.31 10.37 7.54
C LEU A 262 -10.71 10.04 8.09
N LYS A 263 -11.76 10.27 7.31
CA LYS A 263 -13.12 9.92 7.70
C LYS A 263 -13.26 8.41 7.90
N MET A 264 -12.70 7.62 6.99
CA MET A 264 -12.67 6.15 7.11
C MET A 264 -11.92 5.71 8.37
N LEU A 265 -10.71 6.23 8.61
CA LEU A 265 -9.90 5.87 9.77
C LEU A 265 -10.53 6.27 11.11
N ASN A 266 -11.14 7.47 11.17
CA ASN A 266 -11.83 7.90 12.39
C ASN A 266 -13.10 7.09 12.73
N ASN A 267 -13.61 6.32 11.77
CA ASN A 267 -14.78 5.45 11.94
C ASN A 267 -14.42 3.98 11.69
N PHE A 268 -13.16 3.61 11.83
CA PHE A 268 -12.73 2.23 11.58
C PHE A 268 -13.48 1.28 12.53
N PRO A 269 -14.07 0.19 12.01
CA PRO A 269 -14.88 -0.73 12.81
C PRO A 269 -14.07 -1.43 13.90
N ALA A 270 -14.63 -1.46 15.11
CA ALA A 270 -13.95 -2.06 16.27
C ALA A 270 -13.72 -3.57 16.09
N ASP A 271 -14.68 -4.29 15.50
CA ASP A 271 -14.59 -5.72 15.20
C ASP A 271 -13.39 -6.06 14.30
N LEU A 272 -13.08 -5.17 13.35
CA LEU A 272 -11.90 -5.34 12.48
C LEU A 272 -10.59 -5.04 13.22
N ALA A 273 -10.59 -4.08 14.13
CA ALA A 273 -9.43 -3.78 14.96
C ALA A 273 -9.13 -4.91 15.97
N GLU A 274 -10.18 -5.50 16.53
CA GLU A 274 -10.09 -6.65 17.44
C GLU A 274 -9.58 -7.93 16.75
N GLY A 275 -9.87 -8.12 15.45
CA GLY A 275 -9.39 -9.25 14.65
C GLY A 275 -7.94 -9.15 14.19
N VAL A 276 -7.24 -8.02 14.42
CA VAL A 276 -5.87 -7.81 13.96
C VAL A 276 -4.86 -8.84 14.51
N PRO A 277 -4.89 -9.24 15.80
CA PRO A 277 -3.96 -10.24 16.30
C PRO A 277 -4.11 -11.60 15.61
N GLU A 278 -5.33 -12.02 15.28
CA GLU A 278 -5.62 -13.26 14.56
C GLU A 278 -5.11 -13.19 13.11
N ASP A 279 -5.38 -12.09 12.41
CA ASP A 279 -4.88 -11.87 11.06
C ASP A 279 -3.33 -11.87 11.05
N HIS A 280 -2.69 -11.25 12.06
CA HIS A 280 -1.23 -11.27 12.19
C HIS A 280 -0.69 -12.67 12.51
N LYS A 281 -1.36 -13.43 13.38
CA LYS A 281 -0.98 -14.81 13.70
C LYS A 281 -0.99 -15.67 12.43
N LEU A 282 -2.02 -15.52 11.58
CA LEU A 282 -2.07 -16.22 10.29
C LEU A 282 -0.89 -15.85 9.39
N LEU A 283 -0.45 -14.59 9.37
CA LEU A 283 0.74 -14.20 8.60
C LEU A 283 2.00 -14.89 9.13
N ARG A 284 2.16 -15.02 10.45
CA ARG A 284 3.29 -15.73 11.07
C ARG A 284 3.29 -17.25 10.81
N GLU A 285 2.12 -17.82 10.61
CA GLU A 285 1.98 -19.24 10.23
C GLU A 285 2.29 -19.47 8.75
N LEU A 286 1.96 -18.50 7.88
CA LEU A 286 2.12 -18.62 6.44
C LEU A 286 3.51 -18.22 5.93
N PHE A 287 4.20 -17.30 6.63
CA PHE A 287 5.42 -16.65 6.14
C PHE A 287 6.53 -16.66 7.18
N ASP A 288 7.75 -16.90 6.69
CA ASP A 288 8.96 -16.80 7.51
C ASP A 288 9.52 -15.38 7.44
N TYR A 289 9.27 -14.58 8.49
CA TYR A 289 9.79 -13.23 8.65
C TYR A 289 9.76 -12.80 10.11
N GLU A 290 10.60 -11.85 10.49
CA GLU A 290 10.57 -11.20 11.81
C GLU A 290 9.79 -9.88 11.69
N PRO A 291 8.61 -9.75 12.34
CA PRO A 291 7.79 -8.56 12.25
C PRO A 291 8.50 -7.33 12.83
N ILE A 292 8.46 -6.24 12.10
CA ILE A 292 8.89 -4.93 12.61
C ILE A 292 7.72 -4.31 13.35
N THR A 293 7.87 -4.13 14.67
CA THR A 293 6.83 -3.49 15.48
C THR A 293 6.90 -1.97 15.40
N LEU A 294 5.81 -1.30 15.81
CA LEU A 294 5.80 0.16 15.88
C LEU A 294 6.82 0.70 16.89
N GLU A 295 7.04 -0.01 18.00
CA GLU A 295 8.04 0.31 19.00
C GLU A 295 9.46 0.27 18.42
N MET A 296 9.77 -0.74 17.60
CA MET A 296 11.06 -0.83 16.91
C MET A 296 11.24 0.35 15.92
N GLU A 297 10.21 0.71 15.19
CA GLU A 297 10.25 1.85 14.25
C GLU A 297 10.42 3.19 15.00
N ILE A 298 9.73 3.41 16.12
CA ILE A 298 9.91 4.59 16.96
C ILE A 298 11.36 4.67 17.45
N ASN A 299 11.91 3.57 18.00
CA ASN A 299 13.30 3.52 18.47
C ASN A 299 14.31 3.81 17.34
N ARG A 300 14.08 3.27 16.15
CA ARG A 300 14.91 3.55 14.97
C ARG A 300 14.92 5.04 14.64
N ARG A 301 13.74 5.69 14.60
CA ARG A 301 13.61 7.12 14.29
C ARG A 301 14.25 8.02 15.34
N ILE A 302 14.21 7.63 16.62
CA ILE A 302 14.92 8.35 17.70
C ILE A 302 16.43 8.32 17.45
N LYS A 303 17.00 7.15 17.12
CA LYS A 303 18.42 7.00 16.82
C LYS A 303 18.85 7.85 15.60
N ASP A 304 17.99 7.94 14.61
CA ASP A 304 18.23 8.70 13.37
C ASP A 304 17.94 10.21 13.52
N ASN A 305 17.60 10.71 14.74
CA ASN A 305 17.16 12.09 15.04
C ASN A 305 15.95 12.56 14.19
N ASN A 306 15.05 11.63 13.84
CA ASN A 306 13.89 11.86 12.98
C ASN A 306 12.55 11.80 13.76
N LEU A 307 12.56 12.01 15.10
CA LEU A 307 11.36 12.03 15.95
C LEU A 307 11.19 13.36 16.69
#